data_26a19d6d195cc33f85f7c6ccfc88e90d
#
_entry.id   26a19d6d195cc33f85f7c6ccfc88e90d
#
_cell.length_a   1.000
_cell.length_b   1.000
_cell.length_c   1.000
_cell.angle_alpha   90.00
_cell.angle_beta   90.00
_cell.angle_gamma   90.00
#
_symmetry.space_group_name_H-M   'P 1'
#
loop_
_entity.id
_entity.type
_entity.pdbx_description
1 polymer ?
#
loop_
_entity_poly.entity_id
_entity_poly.type
_entity_poly.pdbx_seq_one_letter_code
_entity_poly.pdbx_strand_id
1 'polypeptide(L)'
;SKEKELYETMFRGLSPVEFLKITKIAQWKKFKSPLPIIQQGKPVNDLILIYNGLVDVIVNDKKVANLKDGQFVGEMSFLTEKPATATCKVEHNAECLVWNQKDFKDLLKRNPSLYFTIQSLLSEQVSNNLVSSSQK
;
A
#
# COMPACT_ATOMS: atom_id res chain seq x y z
N SER A 1 18.89 -1.50 -8.05
CA SER A 1 17.99 -2.46 -7.45
C SER A 1 16.60 -1.85 -7.23
N LYS A 2 15.60 -2.68 -7.07
CA LYS A 2 14.23 -2.24 -6.79
C LYS A 2 14.14 -1.48 -5.47
N GLU A 3 14.83 -1.97 -4.45
CA GLU A 3 14.84 -1.32 -3.14
C GLU A 3 15.45 0.07 -3.22
N LYS A 4 16.52 0.24 -3.97
CA LYS A 4 17.16 1.54 -4.17
C LYS A 4 16.19 2.52 -4.85
N GLU A 5 15.50 2.07 -5.88
CA GLU A 5 14.47 2.87 -6.55
C GLU A 5 13.38 3.31 -5.59
N LEU A 6 12.85 2.37 -4.80
CA LEU A 6 11.81 2.69 -3.83
C LEU A 6 12.30 3.68 -2.78
N TYR A 7 13.53 3.52 -2.29
CA TYR A 7 14.10 4.46 -1.34
C TYR A 7 14.14 5.86 -1.94
N GLU A 8 14.66 5.98 -3.15
CA GLU A 8 14.85 7.28 -3.79
C GLU A 8 13.52 7.96 -4.17
N THR A 9 12.50 7.19 -4.53
CA THR A 9 11.22 7.72 -5.00
C THR A 9 10.17 7.89 -3.90
N MET A 10 10.18 7.01 -2.89
CA MET A 10 9.10 6.93 -1.91
C MET A 10 9.54 7.17 -0.47
N PHE A 11 10.75 6.72 -0.11
CA PHE A 11 11.14 6.61 1.28
C PHE A 11 12.33 7.48 1.67
N ARG A 12 12.55 8.58 0.93
CA ARG A 12 13.68 9.49 1.22
C ARG A 12 13.58 10.15 2.59
N GLY A 13 12.39 10.20 3.16
CA GLY A 13 12.18 10.70 4.52
C GLY A 13 12.67 9.76 5.62
N LEU A 14 13.00 8.51 5.27
CA LEU A 14 13.56 7.54 6.20
C LEU A 14 15.09 7.59 6.14
N SER A 15 15.73 7.29 7.28
CA SER A 15 17.15 7.00 7.26
C SER A 15 17.40 5.66 6.56
N PRO A 16 18.61 5.38 6.06
CA PRO A 16 18.93 4.07 5.47
C PRO A 16 18.66 2.91 6.43
N VAL A 17 18.94 3.10 7.72
CA VAL A 17 18.68 2.05 8.74
C VAL A 17 17.20 1.80 8.90
N GLU A 18 16.38 2.86 8.93
CA GLU A 18 14.93 2.74 9.01
C GLU A 18 14.36 2.01 7.79
N PHE A 19 14.87 2.37 6.61
CA PHE A 19 14.44 1.72 5.37
C PHE A 19 14.77 0.21 5.38
N LEU A 20 15.97 -0.16 5.85
CA LEU A 20 16.33 -1.57 6.00
C LEU A 20 15.40 -2.30 6.94
N LYS A 21 14.98 -1.67 8.04
CA LYS A 21 14.04 -2.28 8.99
C LYS A 21 12.72 -2.65 8.32
N ILE A 22 12.16 -1.77 7.49
CA ILE A 22 10.88 -2.06 6.85
C ILE A 22 11.02 -3.05 5.70
N THR A 23 12.12 -3.03 4.95
CA THR A 23 12.30 -3.99 3.85
C THR A 23 12.59 -5.41 4.35
N LYS A 24 13.21 -5.54 5.52
CA LYS A 24 13.49 -6.85 6.13
C LYS A 24 12.24 -7.66 6.40
N ILE A 25 11.13 -7.01 6.76
CA ILE A 25 9.89 -7.70 7.10
C ILE A 25 8.91 -7.74 5.91
N ALA A 26 9.32 -7.21 4.77
CA ALA A 26 8.50 -7.21 3.56
C ALA A 26 8.84 -8.40 2.66
N GLN A 27 7.92 -8.71 1.76
CA GLN A 27 8.12 -9.73 0.73
C GLN A 27 7.79 -9.17 -0.64
N TRP A 28 8.63 -9.45 -1.62
CA TRP A 28 8.30 -9.18 -3.01
C TRP A 28 7.32 -10.21 -3.52
N LYS A 29 6.23 -9.75 -4.13
CA LYS A 29 5.21 -10.63 -4.71
C LYS A 29 4.83 -10.15 -6.09
N LYS A 30 4.55 -11.11 -6.99
CA LYS A 30 3.98 -10.85 -8.30
C LYS A 30 2.54 -11.34 -8.30
N PHE A 31 1.62 -10.43 -8.55
CA PHE A 31 0.21 -10.75 -8.65
C PHE A 31 -0.19 -10.81 -10.12
N LYS A 32 -1.06 -11.74 -10.45
CA LYS A 32 -1.56 -11.92 -11.82
C LYS A 32 -3.08 -11.77 -11.84
N SER A 33 -3.58 -11.11 -12.88
CA SER A 33 -5.00 -11.09 -13.16
C SER A 33 -5.54 -12.53 -13.36
N PRO A 34 -6.82 -12.82 -13.03
CA PRO A 34 -7.88 -11.90 -12.60
C PRO A 34 -8.18 -11.90 -11.09
N LEU A 35 -7.37 -12.55 -10.27
CA LEU A 35 -7.70 -12.71 -8.86
C LEU A 35 -7.63 -11.37 -8.11
N PRO A 36 -8.64 -11.05 -7.27
CA PRO A 36 -8.57 -9.88 -6.42
C PRO A 36 -7.51 -10.07 -5.33
N ILE A 37 -6.73 -9.02 -5.07
CA ILE A 37 -5.75 -9.02 -3.98
C ILE A 37 -6.35 -8.53 -2.67
N ILE A 38 -7.45 -7.77 -2.74
CA ILE A 38 -8.25 -7.31 -1.61
C ILE A 38 -9.71 -7.39 -2.02
N GLN A 39 -10.59 -7.83 -1.11
CA GLN A 39 -12.03 -7.94 -1.36
C GLN A 39 -12.82 -6.99 -0.46
N GLN A 40 -13.70 -6.19 -1.04
CA GLN A 40 -14.59 -5.29 -0.32
C GLN A 40 -15.34 -6.04 0.77
N GLY A 41 -15.38 -5.47 1.96
CA GLY A 41 -16.07 -6.03 3.11
C GLY A 41 -15.33 -7.11 3.87
N LYS A 42 -14.17 -7.56 3.36
CA LYS A 42 -13.36 -8.58 4.02
C LYS A 42 -12.23 -7.96 4.82
N PRO A 43 -11.77 -8.65 5.89
CA PRO A 43 -10.57 -8.21 6.59
C PRO A 43 -9.36 -8.14 5.66
N VAL A 44 -8.48 -7.18 5.91
CA VAL A 44 -7.25 -7.00 5.14
C VAL A 44 -6.07 -7.31 6.06
N ASN A 45 -5.23 -8.24 5.65
CA ASN A 45 -4.09 -8.67 6.46
C ASN A 45 -2.77 -8.03 6.01
N ASP A 46 -2.72 -7.50 4.80
CA ASP A 46 -1.50 -6.97 4.20
C ASP A 46 -1.61 -5.50 3.85
N LEU A 47 -0.47 -4.82 3.86
CA LEU A 47 -0.29 -3.52 3.24
C LEU A 47 0.61 -3.75 2.03
N ILE A 48 0.19 -3.26 0.87
CA ILE A 48 0.83 -3.56 -0.41
C ILE A 48 1.29 -2.27 -1.05
N LEU A 49 2.55 -2.22 -1.50
CA LEU A 49 3.09 -1.11 -2.27
C LEU A 49 3.33 -1.57 -3.70
N ILE A 50 2.69 -0.92 -4.65
CA ILE A 50 2.87 -1.25 -6.07
C ILE A 50 4.23 -0.72 -6.52
N TYR A 51 5.12 -1.63 -6.90
CA TYR A 51 6.38 -1.25 -7.53
C TYR A 51 6.18 -1.03 -9.03
N ASN A 52 5.47 -1.95 -9.68
CA ASN A 52 5.19 -1.89 -11.12
C ASN A 52 3.88 -2.60 -11.39
N GLY A 53 2.90 -1.89 -11.93
CA GLY A 53 1.62 -2.47 -12.27
C GLY A 53 0.46 -1.51 -12.14
N LEU A 54 -0.72 -2.04 -12.43
CA LEU A 54 -1.96 -1.28 -12.38
C LEU A 54 -3.01 -2.11 -11.64
N VAL A 55 -3.64 -1.50 -10.63
CA VAL A 55 -4.63 -2.17 -9.79
C VAL A 55 -5.95 -1.40 -9.89
N ASP A 56 -7.01 -2.08 -10.28
CA ASP A 56 -8.34 -1.50 -10.34
C ASP A 56 -8.97 -1.46 -8.96
N VAL A 57 -9.60 -0.33 -8.62
CA VAL A 57 -10.36 -0.15 -7.38
C VAL A 57 -11.84 -0.21 -7.74
N ILE A 58 -12.55 -1.19 -7.15
CA ILE A 58 -13.93 -1.51 -7.47
C ILE A 58 -14.77 -1.40 -6.20
N VAL A 59 -15.82 -0.60 -6.25
CA VAL A 59 -16.76 -0.45 -5.14
C VAL A 59 -18.16 -0.79 -5.64
N ASN A 60 -18.83 -1.74 -5.00
CA ASN A 60 -20.17 -2.19 -5.37
C ASN A 60 -20.23 -2.54 -6.87
N ASP A 61 -19.25 -3.33 -7.31
CA ASP A 61 -19.12 -3.83 -8.69
C ASP A 61 -18.82 -2.76 -9.75
N LYS A 62 -18.53 -1.52 -9.33
CA LYS A 62 -18.16 -0.45 -10.26
C LYS A 62 -16.70 -0.05 -10.08
N LYS A 63 -15.96 0.00 -11.17
CA LYS A 63 -14.60 0.53 -11.16
C LYS A 63 -14.67 2.04 -10.92
N VAL A 64 -14.09 2.48 -9.79
CA VAL A 64 -14.12 3.89 -9.38
C VAL A 64 -12.77 4.58 -9.55
N ALA A 65 -11.69 3.81 -9.62
CA ALA A 65 -10.33 4.35 -9.73
C ALA A 65 -9.35 3.23 -10.12
N ASN A 66 -8.10 3.61 -10.32
CA ASN A 66 -7.00 2.65 -10.35
C ASN A 66 -5.83 3.18 -9.55
N LEU A 67 -4.97 2.27 -9.14
CA LEU A 67 -3.73 2.57 -8.42
C LEU A 67 -2.57 2.05 -9.26
N LYS A 68 -1.45 2.77 -9.22
CA LYS A 68 -0.29 2.49 -10.07
C LYS A 68 1.01 2.52 -9.28
N ASP A 69 2.13 2.46 -9.98
CA ASP A 69 3.47 2.46 -9.41
C ASP A 69 3.62 3.55 -8.35
N GLY A 70 4.14 3.17 -7.20
CA GLY A 70 4.37 4.07 -6.07
C GLY A 70 3.18 4.29 -5.16
N GLN A 71 2.04 3.66 -5.43
CA GLN A 71 0.86 3.79 -4.58
C GLN A 71 0.65 2.55 -3.73
N PHE A 72 0.04 2.74 -2.55
CA PHE A 72 -0.29 1.66 -1.63
C PHE A 72 -1.68 1.10 -1.90
N VAL A 73 -1.85 -0.18 -1.62
CA VAL A 73 -3.13 -0.88 -1.63
C VAL A 73 -3.37 -1.39 -0.21
N GLY A 74 -4.55 -1.11 0.33
CA GLY A 74 -4.89 -1.50 1.70
C GLY A 74 -4.55 -0.47 2.76
N GLU A 75 -4.22 0.76 2.38
CA GLU A 75 -3.84 1.82 3.33
C GLU A 75 -4.99 2.23 4.24
N MET A 76 -6.23 2.25 3.75
CA MET A 76 -7.38 2.60 4.60
C MET A 76 -7.55 1.59 5.73
N SER A 77 -7.48 0.31 5.42
CA SER A 77 -7.56 -0.74 6.44
C SER A 77 -6.40 -0.66 7.43
N PHE A 78 -5.21 -0.37 6.94
CA PHE A 78 -4.03 -0.21 7.79
C PHE A 78 -4.21 0.95 8.78
N LEU A 79 -4.77 2.07 8.30
CA LEU A 79 -4.98 3.26 9.13
C LEU A 79 -6.17 3.13 10.07
N THR A 80 -7.26 2.50 9.63
CA THR A 80 -8.54 2.47 10.38
C THR A 80 -8.80 1.15 11.11
N GLU A 81 -8.09 0.09 10.75
CA GLU A 81 -8.31 -1.28 11.28
C GLU A 81 -9.70 -1.83 10.94
N LYS A 82 -10.34 -1.28 9.91
CA LYS A 82 -11.66 -1.73 9.42
C LYS A 82 -11.50 -2.62 8.19
N PRO A 83 -12.53 -3.42 7.86
CA PRO A 83 -12.52 -4.21 6.62
C PRO A 83 -12.33 -3.34 5.38
N ALA A 84 -12.00 -3.96 4.27
CA ALA A 84 -11.75 -3.26 3.01
C ALA A 84 -12.98 -2.50 2.55
N THR A 85 -12.77 -1.27 2.09
CA THR A 85 -13.83 -0.41 1.54
C THR A 85 -14.04 -0.64 0.05
N ALA A 86 -13.12 -1.38 -0.59
CA ALA A 86 -13.15 -1.64 -2.02
C ALA A 86 -12.52 -2.99 -2.33
N THR A 87 -12.87 -3.54 -3.48
CA THR A 87 -12.16 -4.67 -4.07
C THR A 87 -11.04 -4.12 -4.93
N CYS A 88 -9.83 -4.69 -4.78
CA CYS A 88 -8.68 -4.29 -5.58
C CYS A 88 -8.24 -5.48 -6.42
N LYS A 89 -8.24 -5.29 -7.75
CA LYS A 89 -7.88 -6.33 -8.73
C LYS A 89 -6.73 -5.85 -9.59
N VAL A 90 -5.75 -6.72 -9.77
CA VAL A 90 -4.67 -6.45 -10.72
C VAL A 90 -5.23 -6.52 -12.14
N GLU A 91 -4.96 -5.51 -12.95
CA GLU A 91 -5.48 -5.46 -14.32
C GLU A 91 -4.81 -6.51 -15.21
N HIS A 92 -3.49 -6.61 -15.17
CA HIS A 92 -2.72 -7.64 -15.88
C HIS A 92 -1.76 -8.35 -14.95
N ASN A 93 -0.66 -7.68 -14.63
CA ASN A 93 0.35 -8.15 -13.69
C ASN A 93 0.79 -6.98 -12.83
N ALA A 94 1.14 -7.27 -11.59
CA ALA A 94 1.72 -6.25 -10.71
C ALA A 94 2.83 -6.87 -9.87
N GLU A 95 3.93 -6.16 -9.77
CA GLU A 95 5.00 -6.51 -8.86
C GLU A 95 4.95 -5.56 -7.67
N CYS A 96 4.86 -6.12 -6.47
CA CYS A 96 4.58 -5.36 -5.26
C CYS A 96 5.48 -5.76 -4.12
N LEU A 97 5.70 -4.81 -3.22
CA LEU A 97 6.32 -5.06 -1.93
C LEU A 97 5.20 -5.17 -0.90
N VAL A 98 5.17 -6.28 -0.16
CA VAL A 98 4.03 -6.63 0.69
C VAL A 98 4.48 -6.78 2.13
N TRP A 99 3.76 -6.13 3.03
CA TRP A 99 3.94 -6.25 4.48
C TRP A 99 2.71 -6.90 5.09
N ASN A 100 2.92 -7.83 6.03
CA ASN A 100 1.86 -8.23 6.94
C ASN A 100 1.56 -7.03 7.86
N GLN A 101 0.30 -6.61 7.94
CA GLN A 101 -0.08 -5.41 8.70
C GLN A 101 0.31 -5.49 10.18
N LYS A 102 0.09 -6.64 10.81
CA LYS A 102 0.41 -6.82 12.22
C LYS A 102 1.91 -6.68 12.48
N ASP A 103 2.70 -7.34 11.67
CA ASP A 103 4.17 -7.28 11.80
C ASP A 103 4.69 -5.88 11.60
N PHE A 104 4.14 -5.18 10.61
CA PHE A 104 4.53 -3.80 10.33
C PHE A 104 4.16 -2.88 11.49
N LYS A 105 2.94 -3.00 12.01
CA LYS A 105 2.49 -2.21 13.16
C LYS A 105 3.33 -2.47 14.40
N ASP A 106 3.72 -3.72 14.64
CA ASP A 106 4.59 -4.07 15.76
C ASP A 106 5.97 -3.40 15.62
N LEU A 107 6.51 -3.39 14.41
CA LEU A 107 7.77 -2.69 14.15
C LEU A 107 7.62 -1.18 14.41
N LEU A 108 6.55 -0.58 13.93
CA LEU A 108 6.31 0.86 14.08
C LEU A 108 6.11 1.27 15.54
N LYS A 109 5.49 0.42 16.35
CA LYS A 109 5.34 0.68 17.79
C LYS A 109 6.68 0.85 18.49
N ARG A 110 7.70 0.13 18.03
CA ARG A 110 9.05 0.20 18.61
C ARG A 110 9.91 1.30 18.03
N ASN A 111 9.43 2.02 17.02
CA ASN A 111 10.20 3.02 16.29
C ASN A 111 9.34 4.26 16.02
N PRO A 112 9.20 5.18 17.03
CA PRO A 112 8.28 6.32 16.87
C PRO A 112 8.55 7.24 15.68
N SER A 113 9.82 7.50 15.36
CA SER A 113 10.18 8.33 14.20
C SER A 113 9.74 7.66 12.90
N LEU A 114 9.98 6.37 12.77
CA LEU A 114 9.55 5.56 11.62
C LEU A 114 8.03 5.53 11.51
N TYR A 115 7.34 5.33 12.63
CA TYR A 115 5.88 5.35 12.70
C TYR A 115 5.34 6.66 12.10
N PHE A 116 5.87 7.80 12.56
CA PHE A 116 5.41 9.11 12.10
C PHE A 116 5.57 9.27 10.58
N THR A 117 6.71 8.89 10.04
CA THR A 117 6.97 9.01 8.59
C THR A 117 6.06 8.12 7.77
N ILE A 118 5.87 6.86 8.18
CA ILE A 118 4.99 5.93 7.47
C ILE A 118 3.54 6.41 7.54
N GLN A 119 3.09 6.83 8.72
CA GLN A 119 1.74 7.37 8.90
C GLN A 119 1.48 8.55 7.97
N SER A 120 2.46 9.44 7.85
CA SER A 120 2.36 10.62 6.98
C SER A 120 2.27 10.22 5.50
N LEU A 121 3.07 9.25 5.06
CA LEU A 121 3.03 8.77 3.68
C LEU A 121 1.65 8.20 3.32
N LEU A 122 1.10 7.36 4.19
CA LEU A 122 -0.19 6.74 3.93
C LEU A 122 -1.32 7.77 3.97
N SER A 123 -1.29 8.69 4.92
CA SER A 123 -2.30 9.75 5.03
C SER A 123 -2.27 10.68 3.82
N GLU A 124 -1.09 10.98 3.29
CA GLU A 124 -0.93 11.80 2.09
C GLU A 124 -1.59 11.14 0.88
N GLN A 125 -1.40 9.84 0.68
CA GLN A 125 -2.05 9.13 -0.41
C GLN A 125 -3.58 9.17 -0.29
N VAL A 126 -4.12 8.94 0.90
CA VAL A 126 -5.56 9.02 1.15
C VAL A 126 -6.10 10.40 0.80
N SER A 127 -5.43 11.46 1.23
CA SER A 127 -5.82 12.84 0.91
C SER A 127 -5.80 13.10 -0.60
N ASN A 128 -4.77 12.65 -1.28
CA ASN A 128 -4.65 12.83 -2.73
C ASN A 128 -5.76 12.08 -3.49
N ASN A 129 -6.10 10.87 -3.04
CA ASN A 129 -7.18 10.09 -3.63
C ASN A 129 -8.55 10.77 -3.45
N LEU A 130 -8.81 11.36 -2.28
CA LEU A 130 -10.04 12.09 -2.01
C LEU A 130 -10.16 13.32 -2.90
N VAL A 131 -9.08 14.10 -3.05
CA VAL A 131 -9.06 15.27 -3.93
C VAL A 131 -9.33 14.85 -5.38
N SER A 132 -8.66 13.81 -5.86
CA SER A 132 -8.88 13.28 -7.21
C SER A 132 -10.33 12.83 -7.42
N SER A 133 -10.92 12.16 -6.45
CA SER A 133 -12.31 11.69 -6.52
C SER A 133 -13.30 12.86 -6.54
N SER A 134 -13.04 13.91 -5.74
CA SER A 134 -13.93 15.07 -5.66
C SER A 134 -13.87 15.96 -6.92
N GLN A 135 -12.80 15.86 -7.69
CA GLN A 135 -12.64 16.59 -8.95
C GLN A 135 -13.31 15.91 -10.14
N LYS A 136 -13.76 14.70 -9.96
CA LYS A 136 -14.45 13.94 -11.00
C LYS A 136 -15.96 14.08 -10.86
#